data_b6f49e80031daf2387ec6bed36fb2275
#
_entry.id   b6f49e80031daf2387ec6bed36fb2275
#
_cell.length_a   1.000
_cell.length_b   1.000
_cell.length_c   1.000
_cell.angle_alpha   90.00
_cell.angle_beta   90.00
_cell.angle_gamma   90.00
#
_symmetry.space_group_name_H-M   'P 1'
#
loop_
_entity.id
_entity.type
_entity.pdbx_description
1 polymer ?
#
loop_
_entity_poly.entity_id
_entity_poly.type
_entity_poly.pdbx_seq_one_letter_code
_entity_poly.pdbx_strand_id
1 'polypeptide(L)'
;MINYIHSFRKEELRVKKIISTAKAPAAIGPYSQAVSLGSLLITSGQLPLDPATGAFPEGIAAQTRQSLANVKAILEEAGTDMEHVVKTTVFLKDMNDFGAMNEVYATFFQEGSYPARSAVEVARLPKDALVEIEVIAAP
;
A
#
# COMPACT_ATOMS: atom_id res chain seq x y z
N MET A 1 -2.20 -38.28 12.37
CA MET A 1 -2.22 -37.58 11.07
C MET A 1 -2.84 -36.17 11.16
N ILE A 2 -3.97 -36.00 11.80
CA ILE A 2 -4.66 -34.69 11.94
C ILE A 2 -3.81 -33.68 12.75
N ASN A 3 -3.10 -34.10 13.76
CA ASN A 3 -2.26 -33.21 14.59
C ASN A 3 -1.01 -32.71 13.86
N TYR A 4 -0.49 -33.47 12.89
CA TYR A 4 0.70 -33.08 12.11
C TYR A 4 0.37 -31.98 11.10
N ILE A 5 -0.79 -32.10 10.43
CA ILE A 5 -1.27 -31.10 9.47
C ILE A 5 -1.61 -29.78 10.19
N HIS A 6 -2.14 -29.84 11.42
CA HIS A 6 -2.44 -28.67 12.24
C HIS A 6 -1.18 -27.95 12.71
N SER A 7 -0.10 -28.69 12.98
CA SER A 7 1.20 -28.13 13.39
C SER A 7 1.87 -27.40 12.22
N PHE A 8 1.88 -28.00 11.02
CA PHE A 8 2.42 -27.35 9.81
C PHE A 8 1.69 -26.05 9.46
N ARG A 9 0.35 -26.04 9.51
CA ARG A 9 -0.43 -24.81 9.29
C ARG A 9 -0.15 -23.71 10.31
N LYS A 10 0.07 -24.07 11.56
CA LYS A 10 0.42 -23.08 12.60
C LYS A 10 1.82 -22.50 12.42
N GLU A 11 2.77 -23.25 11.92
CA GLU A 11 4.12 -22.76 11.61
C GLU A 11 4.10 -21.86 10.36
N GLU A 12 3.41 -22.26 9.29
CA GLU A 12 3.24 -21.44 8.09
C GLU A 12 2.60 -20.07 8.39
N LEU A 13 1.61 -20.03 9.30
CA LEU A 13 0.93 -18.81 9.74
C LEU A 13 1.84 -17.85 10.55
N ARG A 14 2.99 -18.33 11.03
CA ARG A 14 3.92 -17.52 11.85
C ARG A 14 5.15 -17.03 11.09
N VAL A 15 5.34 -17.49 9.86
CA VAL A 15 6.51 -17.11 9.06
C VAL A 15 6.21 -15.83 8.30
N LYS A 16 6.99 -14.81 8.61
CA LYS A 16 6.98 -13.56 7.87
C LYS A 16 7.52 -13.78 6.46
N LYS A 17 6.74 -13.38 5.44
CA LYS A 17 7.16 -13.41 4.04
C LYS A 17 7.40 -11.99 3.54
N ILE A 18 8.54 -11.77 2.90
CA ILE A 18 8.89 -10.50 2.28
C ILE A 18 8.31 -10.47 0.87
N ILE A 19 7.61 -9.39 0.53
CA ILE A 19 7.07 -9.13 -0.80
C ILE A 19 7.93 -8.08 -1.49
N SER A 20 8.33 -8.35 -2.71
CA SER A 20 9.13 -7.43 -3.52
C SER A 20 8.73 -7.53 -4.99
N THR A 21 8.56 -6.38 -5.65
CA THR A 21 8.24 -6.30 -7.08
C THR A 21 8.97 -5.16 -7.74
N ALA A 22 9.39 -5.36 -8.99
CA ALA A 22 9.98 -4.30 -9.82
C ALA A 22 8.92 -3.31 -10.36
N LYS A 23 7.63 -3.61 -10.21
CA LYS A 23 6.50 -2.77 -10.65
C LYS A 23 6.10 -1.69 -9.64
N ALA A 24 6.79 -1.64 -8.52
CA ALA A 24 6.70 -0.56 -7.54
C ALA A 24 8.12 -0.08 -7.20
N PRO A 25 8.28 1.11 -6.60
CA PRO A 25 9.60 1.62 -6.24
C PRO A 25 10.37 0.65 -5.35
N ALA A 26 11.63 0.40 -5.69
CA ALA A 26 12.50 -0.47 -4.90
C ALA A 26 12.65 0.07 -3.46
N ALA A 27 12.69 -0.84 -2.50
CA ALA A 27 12.98 -0.48 -1.13
C ALA A 27 14.47 -0.10 -0.99
N ILE A 28 14.72 1.19 -0.82
CA ILE A 28 16.06 1.75 -0.62
C ILE A 28 16.22 2.04 0.86
N GLY A 29 16.91 1.15 1.58
CA GLY A 29 17.10 1.28 3.02
C GLY A 29 16.61 0.05 3.79
N PRO A 30 16.56 0.13 5.13
CA PRO A 30 16.26 -1.00 5.99
C PRO A 30 14.74 -1.27 6.11
N TYR A 31 14.04 -1.51 5.00
CA TYR A 31 12.62 -1.85 4.97
C TYR A 31 12.28 -2.71 3.76
N SER A 32 11.13 -3.36 3.80
CA SER A 32 10.56 -4.13 2.70
C SER A 32 9.38 -3.38 2.07
N GLN A 33 9.08 -3.62 0.81
CA GLN A 33 7.89 -3.06 0.18
C GLN A 33 6.60 -3.51 0.87
N ALA A 34 6.53 -4.78 1.25
CA ALA A 34 5.45 -5.33 2.05
C ALA A 34 5.90 -6.60 2.78
N VAL A 35 5.13 -6.93 3.80
CA VAL A 35 5.30 -8.13 4.61
C VAL A 35 3.96 -8.85 4.72
N SER A 36 3.97 -10.15 4.51
CA SER A 36 2.82 -11.02 4.71
C SER A 36 3.03 -11.92 5.92
N LEU A 37 2.00 -12.06 6.75
CA LEU A 37 1.98 -12.97 7.89
C LEU A 37 0.58 -13.54 8.06
N GLY A 38 0.41 -14.84 7.78
CA GLY A 38 -0.88 -15.51 7.94
C GLY A 38 -1.98 -14.89 7.09
N SER A 39 -3.01 -14.32 7.75
CA SER A 39 -4.15 -13.67 7.12
C SER A 39 -3.98 -12.16 6.94
N LEU A 40 -2.78 -11.64 7.10
CA LEU A 40 -2.49 -10.21 7.06
C LEU A 40 -1.34 -9.91 6.10
N LEU A 41 -1.52 -8.85 5.30
CA LEU A 41 -0.48 -8.26 4.46
C LEU A 41 -0.39 -6.77 4.79
N ILE A 42 0.82 -6.29 5.04
CA ILE A 42 1.06 -4.89 5.39
C ILE A 42 2.07 -4.32 4.39
N THR A 43 1.72 -3.20 3.74
CA THR A 43 2.66 -2.50 2.87
C THR A 43 3.40 -1.40 3.63
N SER A 44 4.60 -1.12 3.21
CA SER A 44 5.24 0.16 3.52
C SER A 44 4.49 1.31 2.85
N GLY A 45 4.67 2.52 3.35
CA GLY A 45 4.13 3.72 2.72
C GLY A 45 4.65 3.88 1.30
N GLN A 46 3.74 4.04 0.35
CA GLN A 46 4.08 4.24 -1.05
C GLN A 46 4.07 5.71 -1.40
N LEU A 47 5.27 6.23 -1.67
CA LEU A 47 5.46 7.53 -2.29
C LEU A 47 4.99 7.49 -3.75
N PRO A 48 4.66 8.64 -4.35
CA PRO A 48 4.18 8.70 -5.74
C PRO A 48 5.32 8.58 -6.77
N LEU A 49 6.30 7.72 -6.50
CA LEU A 49 7.43 7.50 -7.39
C LEU A 49 7.03 6.55 -8.51
N ASP A 50 7.17 6.99 -9.74
CA ASP A 50 7.01 6.13 -10.91
C ASP A 50 8.26 5.23 -11.02
N PRO A 51 8.13 3.90 -10.90
CA PRO A 51 9.28 3.00 -10.99
C PRO A 51 9.94 2.98 -12.36
N ALA A 52 9.24 3.39 -13.42
CA ALA A 52 9.79 3.45 -14.77
C ALA A 52 10.69 4.68 -14.98
N THR A 53 10.40 5.80 -14.35
CA THR A 53 11.11 7.07 -14.55
C THR A 53 11.98 7.48 -13.37
N GLY A 54 11.68 6.98 -12.17
CA GLY A 54 12.34 7.40 -10.93
C GLY A 54 11.92 8.79 -10.47
N ALA A 55 10.83 9.35 -11.00
CA ALA A 55 10.35 10.69 -10.69
C ALA A 55 8.92 10.68 -10.17
N PHE A 56 8.53 11.76 -9.49
CA PHE A 56 7.15 12.03 -9.11
C PHE A 56 6.41 12.73 -10.26
N PRO A 57 5.17 12.30 -10.58
CA PRO A 57 4.31 13.10 -11.45
C PRO A 57 3.89 14.39 -10.74
N GLU A 58 3.44 15.38 -11.50
CA GLU A 58 3.05 16.67 -10.96
C GLU A 58 1.60 16.70 -10.49
N GLY A 59 1.40 17.31 -9.32
CA GLY A 59 0.09 17.58 -8.76
C GLY A 59 -0.48 16.43 -7.94
N ILE A 60 -1.42 16.77 -7.07
CA ILE A 60 -1.97 15.83 -6.09
C ILE A 60 -2.74 14.68 -6.76
N ALA A 61 -3.50 14.95 -7.82
CA ALA A 61 -4.25 13.90 -8.51
C ALA A 61 -3.34 12.83 -9.12
N ALA A 62 -2.29 13.25 -9.85
CA ALA A 62 -1.34 12.34 -10.48
C ALA A 62 -0.50 11.61 -9.43
N GLN A 63 -0.08 12.29 -8.38
CA GLN A 63 0.67 11.67 -7.28
C GLN A 63 -0.17 10.65 -6.51
N THR A 64 -1.42 10.93 -6.23
CA THR A 64 -2.33 9.96 -5.58
C THR A 64 -2.51 8.72 -6.44
N ARG A 65 -2.71 8.90 -7.74
CA ARG A 65 -2.83 7.78 -8.68
C ARG A 65 -1.57 6.93 -8.69
N GLN A 66 -0.40 7.55 -8.71
CA GLN A 66 0.87 6.82 -8.72
C GLN A 66 1.11 6.06 -7.41
N SER A 67 0.86 6.67 -6.25
CA SER A 67 0.98 5.98 -4.96
C SER A 67 0.06 4.76 -4.88
N LEU A 68 -1.18 4.89 -5.31
CA LEU A 68 -2.13 3.77 -5.32
C LEU A 68 -1.79 2.72 -6.38
N ALA A 69 -1.25 3.11 -7.53
CA ALA A 69 -0.74 2.16 -8.53
C ALA A 69 0.43 1.33 -7.96
N ASN A 70 1.31 1.95 -7.19
CA ASN A 70 2.40 1.26 -6.52
C ASN A 70 1.88 0.26 -5.47
N VAL A 71 0.90 0.66 -4.67
CA VAL A 71 0.21 -0.24 -3.73
C VAL A 71 -0.40 -1.42 -4.46
N LYS A 72 -1.13 -1.16 -5.54
CA LYS A 72 -1.77 -2.21 -6.37
C LYS A 72 -0.75 -3.21 -6.89
N ALA A 73 0.38 -2.74 -7.42
CA ALA A 73 1.45 -3.61 -7.93
C ALA A 73 2.00 -4.54 -6.83
N ILE A 74 2.18 -4.02 -5.62
CA ILE A 74 2.64 -4.81 -4.47
C ILE A 74 1.62 -5.86 -4.08
N LEU A 75 0.33 -5.50 -4.02
CA LEU A 75 -0.74 -6.45 -3.70
C LEU A 75 -0.84 -7.57 -4.74
N GLU A 76 -0.73 -7.25 -6.02
CA GLU A 76 -0.76 -8.24 -7.09
C GLU A 76 0.43 -9.21 -7.02
N GLU A 77 1.62 -8.72 -6.70
CA GLU A 77 2.80 -9.58 -6.46
C GLU A 77 2.57 -10.53 -5.29
N ALA A 78 1.87 -10.09 -4.26
CA ALA A 78 1.52 -10.93 -3.11
C ALA A 78 0.36 -11.90 -3.39
N GLY A 79 -0.27 -11.85 -4.57
CA GLY A 79 -1.38 -12.72 -4.95
C GLY A 79 -2.76 -12.25 -4.47
N THR A 80 -2.88 -10.98 -4.11
CA THR A 80 -4.15 -10.36 -3.70
C THR A 80 -4.45 -9.13 -4.58
N ASP A 81 -5.38 -8.30 -4.18
CA ASP A 81 -5.82 -7.14 -4.96
C ASP A 81 -6.40 -6.02 -4.08
N MET A 82 -6.82 -4.93 -4.71
CA MET A 82 -7.37 -3.76 -4.02
C MET A 82 -8.69 -4.05 -3.30
N GLU A 83 -9.47 -5.04 -3.73
CA GLU A 83 -10.73 -5.43 -3.06
C GLU A 83 -10.49 -6.07 -1.70
N HIS A 84 -9.30 -6.58 -1.45
CA HIS A 84 -8.90 -7.20 -0.19
C HIS A 84 -8.25 -6.22 0.79
N VAL A 85 -8.13 -4.95 0.43
CA VAL A 85 -7.64 -3.90 1.33
C VAL A 85 -8.68 -3.65 2.41
N VAL A 86 -8.26 -3.77 3.68
CA VAL A 86 -9.13 -3.56 4.84
C VAL A 86 -8.89 -2.22 5.52
N LYS A 87 -7.71 -1.66 5.37
CA LYS A 87 -7.33 -0.37 5.97
C LYS A 87 -6.34 0.36 5.09
N THR A 88 -6.55 1.67 4.95
CA THR A 88 -5.57 2.58 4.36
C THR A 88 -5.20 3.70 5.35
N THR A 89 -3.98 4.19 5.23
CA THR A 89 -3.56 5.45 5.86
C THR A 89 -3.02 6.36 4.77
N VAL A 90 -3.58 7.54 4.67
CA VAL A 90 -3.19 8.56 3.69
C VAL A 90 -2.52 9.71 4.42
N PHE A 91 -1.25 9.96 4.08
CA PHE A 91 -0.48 11.08 4.59
C PHE A 91 -0.44 12.17 3.52
N LEU A 92 -0.87 13.38 3.85
CA LEU A 92 -0.91 14.53 2.96
C LEU A 92 0.07 15.61 3.40
N LYS A 93 0.73 16.25 2.46
CA LYS A 93 1.50 17.46 2.70
C LYS A 93 0.60 18.63 3.09
N ASP A 94 -0.59 18.70 2.49
CA ASP A 94 -1.54 19.79 2.67
C ASP A 94 -2.97 19.22 2.69
N MET A 95 -3.72 19.46 3.76
CA MET A 95 -5.09 18.99 3.88
C MET A 95 -6.03 19.68 2.89
N ASN A 96 -5.66 20.82 2.32
CA ASN A 96 -6.41 21.43 1.22
C ASN A 96 -6.47 20.54 -0.04
N ASP A 97 -5.54 19.59 -0.17
CA ASP A 97 -5.52 18.62 -1.26
C ASP A 97 -6.45 17.41 -1.04
N PHE A 98 -7.12 17.35 0.11
CA PHE A 98 -7.95 16.20 0.48
C PHE A 98 -9.03 15.89 -0.56
N GLY A 99 -9.75 16.89 -1.06
CA GLY A 99 -10.81 16.68 -2.04
C GLY A 99 -10.30 16.09 -3.35
N ALA A 100 -9.22 16.64 -3.90
CA ALA A 100 -8.61 16.16 -5.14
C ALA A 100 -8.00 14.74 -4.96
N MET A 101 -7.34 14.49 -3.83
CA MET A 101 -6.87 13.15 -3.46
C MET A 101 -8.03 12.17 -3.41
N ASN A 102 -9.11 12.55 -2.74
CA ASN A 102 -10.26 11.67 -2.50
C ASN A 102 -10.96 11.26 -3.80
N GLU A 103 -11.06 12.14 -4.78
CA GLU A 103 -11.62 11.81 -6.10
C GLU A 103 -10.85 10.69 -6.81
N VAL A 104 -9.52 10.76 -6.78
CA VAL A 104 -8.66 9.72 -7.37
C VAL A 104 -8.70 8.45 -6.53
N TYR A 105 -8.61 8.57 -5.22
CA TYR A 105 -8.68 7.44 -4.27
C TYR A 105 -9.93 6.59 -4.51
N ALA A 106 -11.09 7.22 -4.68
CA ALA A 106 -12.35 6.52 -4.92
C ALA A 106 -12.32 5.62 -6.16
N THR A 107 -11.52 5.95 -7.17
CA THR A 107 -11.43 5.17 -8.41
C THR A 107 -10.72 3.83 -8.25
N PHE A 108 -9.97 3.65 -7.17
CA PHE A 108 -9.23 2.41 -6.90
C PHE A 108 -10.04 1.38 -6.09
N PHE A 109 -11.19 1.76 -5.55
CA PHE A 109 -12.00 0.91 -4.70
C PHE A 109 -13.44 0.84 -5.22
N GLN A 110 -14.13 -0.21 -4.81
CA GLN A 110 -15.54 -0.40 -5.17
C GLN A 110 -16.43 0.38 -4.20
N GLU A 111 -17.37 1.15 -4.73
CA GLU A 111 -18.39 1.81 -3.94
C GLU A 111 -19.19 0.80 -3.10
N GLY A 112 -19.42 1.12 -1.84
CA GLY A 112 -20.08 0.23 -0.88
C GLY A 112 -19.15 -0.79 -0.22
N SER A 113 -17.88 -0.86 -0.66
CA SER A 113 -16.86 -1.78 -0.12
C SER A 113 -15.52 -1.06 0.15
N TYR A 114 -15.58 0.20 0.55
CA TYR A 114 -14.38 0.96 0.89
C TYR A 114 -13.68 0.40 2.12
N PRO A 115 -12.34 0.38 2.15
CA PRO A 115 -11.60 0.06 3.36
C PRO A 115 -11.80 1.12 4.45
N ALA A 116 -11.54 0.76 5.70
CA ALA A 116 -11.38 1.76 6.75
C ALA A 116 -10.20 2.68 6.40
N ARG A 117 -10.26 3.95 6.77
CA ARG A 117 -9.23 4.93 6.40
C ARG A 117 -8.98 5.94 7.50
N SER A 118 -7.71 6.32 7.64
CA SER A 118 -7.29 7.57 8.29
C SER A 118 -6.57 8.43 7.25
N ALA A 119 -6.84 9.73 7.25
CA ALA A 119 -6.17 10.70 6.39
C ALA A 119 -5.74 11.89 7.24
N VAL A 120 -4.46 12.23 7.20
CA VAL A 120 -3.87 13.27 8.04
C VAL A 120 -2.89 14.12 7.24
N GLU A 121 -2.78 15.40 7.64
CA GLU A 121 -1.70 16.26 7.20
C GLU A 121 -0.47 15.97 8.07
N VAL A 122 0.70 15.90 7.45
CA VAL A 122 1.98 15.69 8.13
C VAL A 122 2.90 16.89 7.95
N ALA A 123 3.88 17.03 8.83
CA ALA A 123 4.83 18.13 8.76
C ALA A 123 5.64 18.12 7.46
N ARG A 124 6.03 16.94 6.98
CA ARG A 124 6.80 16.76 5.76
C ARG A 124 6.77 15.31 5.31
N LEU A 125 6.75 15.09 4.00
CA LEU A 125 6.92 13.76 3.40
C LEU A 125 8.31 13.61 2.76
N PRO A 126 8.85 12.39 2.66
CA PRO A 126 10.10 12.17 1.97
C PRO A 126 10.08 12.72 0.54
N LYS A 127 11.20 13.32 0.11
CA LYS A 127 11.35 13.92 -1.24
C LYS A 127 10.30 14.97 -1.57
N ASP A 128 9.71 15.58 -0.54
CA ASP A 128 8.65 16.59 -0.69
C ASP A 128 7.43 16.11 -1.49
N ALA A 129 7.09 14.82 -1.35
CA ALA A 129 5.86 14.26 -1.91
C ALA A 129 4.62 15.00 -1.38
N LEU A 130 3.56 15.05 -2.18
CA LEU A 130 2.28 15.62 -1.76
C LEU A 130 1.41 14.60 -1.02
N VAL A 131 1.69 13.31 -1.21
CA VAL A 131 0.92 12.21 -0.65
C VAL A 131 1.80 10.98 -0.46
N GLU A 132 1.48 10.18 0.55
CA GLU A 132 2.02 8.85 0.79
C GLU A 132 0.90 7.96 1.30
N ILE A 133 0.80 6.73 0.83
CA ILE A 133 -0.30 5.83 1.17
C ILE A 133 0.26 4.47 1.57
N GLU A 134 -0.20 3.95 2.69
CA GLU A 134 0.04 2.58 3.14
C GLU A 134 -1.27 1.82 3.29
N VAL A 135 -1.23 0.50 3.17
CA VAL A 135 -2.42 -0.33 3.34
C VAL A 135 -2.16 -1.57 4.16
N ILE A 136 -3.24 -2.09 4.73
CA ILE A 136 -3.35 -3.42 5.30
C ILE A 136 -4.38 -4.17 4.46
N ALA A 137 -4.03 -5.37 4.01
CA ALA A 137 -4.89 -6.19 3.18
C ALA A 137 -4.97 -7.63 3.69
N ALA A 138 -6.02 -8.33 3.32
CA ALA A 138 -6.08 -9.78 3.41
C ALA A 138 -5.35 -10.37 2.19
N PRO A 139 -4.55 -11.41 2.39
CA PRO A 139 -3.89 -12.10 1.27
C PRO A 139 -4.86 -12.91 0.42
#